data_6f77377412a60887670a5c27d6ab50fb
#
_entry.id   6f77377412a60887670a5c27d6ab50fb
#
_cell.length_a   1.000
_cell.length_b   1.000
_cell.length_c   1.000
_cell.angle_alpha   90.00
_cell.angle_beta   90.00
_cell.angle_gamma   90.00
#
_symmetry.space_group_name_H-M   'P 1'
#
loop_
_entity.id
_entity.type
_entity.pdbx_description
1 polymer ?
#
loop_
_entity_poly.entity_id
_entity_poly.type
_entity_poly.pdbx_seq_one_letter_code
_entity_poly.pdbx_strand_id
1 'polypeptide(L)'
;MSDAEETVEETSIPIEQNETRSMWPFLLAAGVIAAVILGIVIATLISPVEKNVTDRDRLSVAAGEFIKSRNDTGKFVPAVACKGFDENNSPLKIAGTSGTGITFDRLDDPVVDGDKATAQVTFSVDGAQSTSTWHFTKENSRWLVCGS
;
A
#
# COMPACT_ATOMS: atom_id res chain seq x y z
N MET A 1 -74.18 45.52 29.14
CA MET A 1 -73.58 44.26 28.89
C MET A 1 -73.10 44.38 27.48
N SER A 2 -71.83 44.72 27.32
CA SER A 2 -71.22 45.05 26.05
C SER A 2 -70.12 44.08 25.80
N ASP A 3 -70.32 43.28 24.79
CA ASP A 3 -69.30 42.39 24.25
C ASP A 3 -68.30 43.22 23.47
N ALA A 4 -67.07 43.19 23.90
CA ALA A 4 -65.96 43.73 23.18
C ALA A 4 -65.29 42.61 22.39
N GLU A 5 -65.62 42.50 21.10
CA GLU A 5 -64.87 41.71 20.13
C GLU A 5 -63.53 42.36 19.90
N GLU A 6 -62.51 41.69 20.40
CA GLU A 6 -61.12 42.02 20.13
C GLU A 6 -60.73 41.39 18.81
N THR A 7 -60.74 42.14 17.72
CA THR A 7 -60.25 41.77 16.40
C THR A 7 -58.73 41.70 16.48
N VAL A 8 -58.20 40.48 16.49
CA VAL A 8 -56.79 40.20 16.30
C VAL A 8 -56.46 40.50 14.85
N GLU A 9 -55.81 41.61 14.63
CA GLU A 9 -55.24 41.98 13.35
C GLU A 9 -54.03 41.09 13.05
N GLU A 10 -54.25 40.10 12.19
CA GLU A 10 -53.23 39.21 11.70
C GLU A 10 -52.31 40.02 10.77
N THR A 11 -51.23 40.55 11.33
CA THR A 11 -50.21 41.21 10.54
C THR A 11 -49.42 40.15 9.76
N SER A 12 -49.88 39.89 8.55
CA SER A 12 -49.12 39.10 7.58
C SER A 12 -47.87 39.88 7.18
N ILE A 13 -46.73 39.43 7.72
CA ILE A 13 -45.41 39.89 7.28
C ILE A 13 -45.17 39.37 5.87
N PRO A 14 -45.05 40.22 4.86
CA PRO A 14 -44.66 39.74 3.53
C PRO A 14 -43.21 39.29 3.62
N ILE A 15 -42.98 37.98 3.53
CA ILE A 15 -41.66 37.42 3.32
C ILE A 15 -41.34 37.71 1.87
N GLU A 16 -40.63 38.80 1.62
CA GLU A 16 -40.03 39.03 0.30
C GLU A 16 -38.94 37.96 0.06
N GLN A 17 -39.36 36.85 -0.51
CA GLN A 17 -38.46 35.86 -1.07
C GLN A 17 -37.97 36.34 -2.45
N ASN A 18 -37.28 37.46 -2.47
CA ASN A 18 -36.61 37.96 -3.63
C ASN A 18 -35.09 37.82 -3.44
N GLU A 19 -34.64 36.68 -2.86
CA GLU A 19 -33.27 36.27 -2.97
C GLU A 19 -33.08 35.67 -4.37
N THR A 20 -32.66 36.50 -5.29
CA THR A 20 -31.93 36.04 -6.46
C THR A 20 -30.73 35.28 -5.97
N ARG A 21 -30.93 34.01 -5.73
CA ARG A 21 -29.84 33.06 -5.40
C ARG A 21 -28.85 33.10 -6.54
N SER A 22 -27.87 33.99 -6.42
CA SER A 22 -26.76 34.08 -7.33
C SER A 22 -26.10 32.68 -7.37
N MET A 23 -26.21 31.96 -8.48
CA MET A 23 -25.56 30.66 -8.70
C MET A 23 -24.03 30.80 -8.80
N TRP A 24 -23.53 32.04 -8.80
CA TRP A 24 -22.11 32.35 -8.93
C TRP A 24 -21.22 31.68 -7.90
N PRO A 25 -21.53 31.70 -6.56
CA PRO A 25 -20.68 31.02 -5.59
C PRO A 25 -20.70 29.50 -5.77
N PHE A 26 -21.80 28.92 -6.25
CA PHE A 26 -21.89 27.49 -6.56
C PHE A 26 -21.03 27.11 -7.75
N LEU A 27 -21.00 27.91 -8.80
CA LEU A 27 -20.15 27.69 -9.97
C LEU A 27 -18.67 27.82 -9.63
N LEU A 28 -18.30 28.78 -8.77
CA LEU A 28 -16.92 28.92 -8.30
C LEU A 28 -16.48 27.71 -7.46
N ALA A 29 -17.32 27.24 -6.55
CA ALA A 29 -17.02 26.06 -5.74
C ALA A 29 -16.88 24.80 -6.60
N ALA A 30 -17.78 24.59 -7.55
CA ALA A 30 -17.72 23.47 -8.49
C ALA A 30 -16.46 23.53 -9.37
N GLY A 31 -16.05 24.71 -9.81
CA GLY A 31 -14.84 24.93 -10.59
C GLY A 31 -13.56 24.57 -9.80
N VAL A 32 -13.48 24.96 -8.54
CA VAL A 32 -12.34 24.61 -7.67
C VAL A 32 -12.26 23.10 -7.44
N ILE A 33 -13.37 22.43 -7.17
CA ILE A 33 -13.41 20.97 -6.97
C ILE A 33 -12.98 20.26 -8.27
N ALA A 34 -13.49 20.69 -9.42
CA ALA A 34 -13.10 20.11 -10.71
C ALA A 34 -11.60 20.30 -11.00
N ALA A 35 -11.03 21.46 -10.68
CA ALA A 35 -9.60 21.73 -10.85
C ALA A 35 -8.73 20.86 -9.93
N VAL A 36 -9.15 20.65 -8.69
CA VAL A 36 -8.45 19.77 -7.74
C VAL A 36 -8.48 18.32 -8.21
N ILE A 37 -9.64 17.82 -8.63
CA ILE A 37 -9.79 16.45 -9.16
C ILE A 37 -8.91 16.28 -10.40
N LEU A 38 -8.94 17.23 -11.32
CA LEU A 38 -8.12 17.18 -12.53
C LEU A 38 -6.63 17.21 -12.18
N GLY A 39 -6.22 18.01 -11.21
CA GLY A 39 -4.84 18.07 -10.72
C GLY A 39 -4.38 16.72 -10.13
N ILE A 40 -5.22 16.04 -9.36
CA ILE A 40 -4.92 14.72 -8.80
C ILE A 40 -4.80 13.68 -9.92
N VAL A 41 -5.73 13.68 -10.88
CA VAL A 41 -5.68 12.75 -12.03
C VAL A 41 -4.42 12.94 -12.86
N ILE A 42 -4.05 14.19 -13.15
CA ILE A 42 -2.82 14.50 -13.88
C ILE A 42 -1.59 14.06 -13.08
N ALA A 43 -1.55 14.33 -11.78
CA ALA A 43 -0.44 13.93 -10.92
C ALA A 43 -0.26 12.40 -10.87
N THR A 44 -1.35 11.63 -10.83
CA THR A 44 -1.31 10.16 -10.84
C THR A 44 -0.87 9.59 -12.18
N LEU A 45 -1.21 10.26 -13.30
CA LEU A 45 -0.79 9.84 -14.64
C LEU A 45 0.69 10.17 -14.93
N ILE A 46 1.21 11.28 -14.37
CA ILE A 46 2.59 11.73 -14.60
C ILE A 46 3.57 11.05 -13.63
N SER A 47 3.11 10.66 -12.46
CA SER A 47 3.91 9.94 -11.46
C SER A 47 3.38 8.51 -11.31
N PRO A 48 3.79 7.57 -12.17
CA PRO A 48 3.42 6.18 -11.98
C PRO A 48 3.90 5.73 -10.60
N VAL A 49 3.01 5.07 -9.86
CA VAL A 49 3.24 4.56 -8.49
C VAL A 49 4.53 3.74 -8.39
N GLU A 50 4.93 3.12 -9.49
CA GLU A 50 6.17 2.33 -9.59
C GLU A 50 7.45 3.13 -9.31
N LYS A 51 7.46 4.46 -9.51
CA LYS A 51 8.62 5.30 -9.19
C LYS A 51 8.82 5.56 -7.69
N ASN A 52 7.78 5.33 -6.88
CA ASN A 52 7.83 5.52 -5.44
C ASN A 52 8.15 4.23 -4.68
N VAL A 53 8.20 3.08 -5.37
CA VAL A 53 8.59 1.81 -4.78
C VAL A 53 10.10 1.71 -4.78
N THR A 54 10.69 1.75 -3.60
CA THR A 54 12.14 1.63 -3.42
C THR A 54 12.61 0.20 -3.69
N ASP A 55 13.90 0.02 -4.01
CA ASP A 55 14.48 -1.33 -4.13
C ASP A 55 14.33 -2.12 -2.83
N ARG A 56 14.38 -1.44 -1.67
CA ARG A 56 14.08 -2.05 -0.38
C ARG A 56 12.69 -2.67 -0.34
N ASP A 57 11.68 -1.96 -0.79
CA ASP A 57 10.30 -2.45 -0.80
C ASP A 57 10.15 -3.67 -1.72
N ARG A 58 10.77 -3.62 -2.89
CA ARG A 58 10.76 -4.72 -3.86
C ARG A 58 11.45 -5.97 -3.33
N LEU A 59 12.59 -5.80 -2.65
CA LEU A 59 13.32 -6.90 -2.00
C LEU A 59 12.52 -7.45 -0.81
N SER A 60 11.84 -6.59 -0.03
CA SER A 60 10.96 -7.01 1.06
C SER A 60 9.79 -7.85 0.56
N VAL A 61 9.18 -7.45 -0.57
CA VAL A 61 8.13 -8.25 -1.22
C VAL A 61 8.67 -9.61 -1.66
N ALA A 62 9.85 -9.65 -2.30
CA ALA A 62 10.46 -10.90 -2.75
C ALA A 62 10.77 -11.85 -1.57
N ALA A 63 11.30 -11.32 -0.46
CA ALA A 63 11.56 -12.11 0.75
C ALA A 63 10.26 -12.63 1.38
N GLY A 64 9.23 -11.78 1.46
CA GLY A 64 7.92 -12.16 1.98
C GLY A 64 7.23 -13.24 1.14
N GLU A 65 7.27 -13.11 -0.20
CA GLU A 65 6.72 -14.11 -1.12
C GLU A 65 7.46 -15.46 -1.03
N PHE A 66 8.77 -15.41 -0.84
CA PHE A 66 9.60 -16.61 -0.65
C PHE A 66 9.21 -17.35 0.65
N ILE A 67 9.09 -16.63 1.77
CA ILE A 67 8.64 -17.17 3.05
C ILE A 67 7.21 -17.72 2.95
N LYS A 68 6.29 -16.96 2.33
CA LYS A 68 4.92 -17.39 2.11
C LYS A 68 4.85 -18.67 1.29
N SER A 69 5.60 -18.76 0.21
CA SER A 69 5.67 -19.98 -0.62
C SER A 69 6.15 -21.18 0.19
N ARG A 70 7.13 -20.99 1.08
CA ARG A 70 7.61 -22.05 1.97
C ARG A 70 6.53 -22.51 2.96
N ASN A 71 5.79 -21.58 3.55
CA ASN A 71 4.70 -21.91 4.46
C ASN A 71 3.56 -22.67 3.76
N ASP A 72 3.20 -22.24 2.54
CA ASP A 72 2.05 -22.79 1.80
C ASP A 72 2.33 -24.19 1.24
N THR A 73 3.53 -24.43 0.77
CA THR A 73 3.86 -25.65 -0.01
C THR A 73 4.86 -26.58 0.68
N GLY A 74 5.52 -26.13 1.74
CA GLY A 74 6.65 -26.82 2.36
C GLY A 74 7.89 -26.96 1.46
N LYS A 75 7.83 -26.40 0.25
CA LYS A 75 8.91 -26.46 -0.77
C LYS A 75 9.13 -25.09 -1.38
N PHE A 76 10.23 -24.92 -2.07
CA PHE A 76 10.51 -23.72 -2.85
C PHE A 76 9.89 -23.81 -4.22
N VAL A 77 9.13 -22.80 -4.57
CA VAL A 77 8.51 -22.67 -5.89
C VAL A 77 9.45 -21.88 -6.81
N PRO A 78 9.73 -22.36 -8.04
CA PRO A 78 10.61 -21.67 -9.00
C PRO A 78 10.21 -20.23 -9.31
N ALA A 79 8.98 -19.86 -9.00
CA ALA A 79 8.47 -18.49 -9.23
C ALA A 79 9.01 -17.46 -8.24
N VAL A 80 9.56 -17.86 -7.08
CA VAL A 80 10.06 -16.98 -6.01
C VAL A 80 11.55 -17.17 -5.72
N ALA A 81 12.14 -18.24 -6.26
CA ALA A 81 13.57 -18.55 -6.15
C ALA A 81 14.25 -18.40 -7.52
N CYS A 82 15.53 -18.02 -7.51
CA CYS A 82 16.28 -17.89 -8.76
C CYS A 82 16.58 -19.26 -9.40
N LYS A 83 16.88 -19.23 -10.70
CA LYS A 83 17.20 -20.42 -11.48
C LYS A 83 18.44 -21.10 -10.88
N GLY A 84 18.30 -22.39 -10.54
CA GLY A 84 19.38 -23.17 -9.93
C GLY A 84 19.46 -22.99 -8.40
N PHE A 85 18.39 -22.50 -7.77
CA PHE A 85 18.30 -22.42 -6.33
C PHE A 85 18.53 -23.82 -5.67
N ASP A 86 19.43 -23.87 -4.69
CA ASP A 86 19.73 -25.07 -3.92
C ASP A 86 19.15 -24.94 -2.51
N GLU A 87 18.30 -25.89 -2.11
CA GLU A 87 17.68 -25.91 -0.78
C GLU A 87 18.73 -26.03 0.34
N ASN A 88 19.90 -26.59 0.07
CA ASN A 88 20.99 -26.68 1.05
C ASN A 88 21.61 -25.32 1.37
N ASN A 89 21.50 -24.36 0.47
CA ASN A 89 21.92 -22.98 0.61
C ASN A 89 20.74 -22.03 0.87
N SER A 90 19.60 -22.59 1.25
CA SER A 90 18.42 -21.78 1.57
C SER A 90 18.67 -20.93 2.80
N PRO A 91 18.32 -19.64 2.78
CA PRO A 91 18.38 -18.79 3.96
C PRO A 91 17.41 -19.25 5.07
N LEU A 92 16.42 -20.07 4.73
CA LEU A 92 15.49 -20.69 5.68
C LEU A 92 15.90 -22.11 6.12
N LYS A 93 17.09 -22.55 5.82
CA LYS A 93 17.60 -23.88 6.25
C LYS A 93 17.52 -24.07 7.78
N ILE A 94 17.71 -22.99 8.53
CA ILE A 94 17.66 -22.99 10.01
C ILE A 94 16.22 -23.23 10.52
N ALA A 95 15.22 -22.89 9.71
CA ALA A 95 13.80 -23.01 10.08
C ALA A 95 13.29 -24.48 10.12
N GLY A 96 14.15 -25.45 9.79
CA GLY A 96 13.78 -26.87 9.77
C GLY A 96 12.88 -27.23 8.58
N THR A 97 12.52 -28.52 8.48
CA THR A 97 11.71 -29.09 7.41
C THR A 97 10.21 -28.80 7.55
N SER A 98 9.75 -28.37 8.69
CA SER A 98 8.34 -28.05 8.95
C SER A 98 8.08 -26.59 8.60
N GLY A 99 7.85 -26.30 7.31
CA GLY A 99 7.74 -24.95 6.78
C GLY A 99 6.51 -24.13 7.18
N THR A 100 5.90 -24.43 8.32
CA THR A 100 4.74 -23.70 8.85
C THR A 100 5.17 -22.82 10.01
N GLY A 101 4.69 -21.59 10.07
CA GLY A 101 4.95 -20.67 11.17
C GLY A 101 6.15 -19.73 10.97
N ILE A 102 6.66 -19.60 9.75
CA ILE A 102 7.69 -18.61 9.42
C ILE A 102 7.02 -17.27 9.10
N THR A 103 7.43 -16.21 9.79
CA THR A 103 6.94 -14.86 9.57
C THR A 103 8.07 -13.96 9.09
N PHE A 104 7.84 -13.20 8.04
CA PHE A 104 8.74 -12.12 7.64
C PHE A 104 8.55 -10.93 8.56
N ASP A 105 9.62 -10.45 9.18
CA ASP A 105 9.57 -9.32 10.10
C ASP A 105 10.05 -8.03 9.43
N ARG A 106 11.26 -8.02 8.88
CA ARG A 106 11.84 -6.84 8.21
C ARG A 106 13.02 -7.19 7.31
N LEU A 107 13.36 -6.22 6.45
CA LEU A 107 14.55 -6.22 5.61
C LEU A 107 15.34 -4.93 5.85
N ASP A 108 16.61 -5.07 6.16
CA ASP A 108 17.52 -3.96 6.45
C ASP A 108 18.76 -4.01 5.55
N ASP A 109 19.47 -2.88 5.46
CA ASP A 109 20.72 -2.72 4.75
C ASP A 109 20.75 -3.29 3.32
N PRO A 110 19.79 -2.93 2.45
CA PRO A 110 19.80 -3.41 1.08
C PRO A 110 20.96 -2.79 0.30
N VAL A 111 21.77 -3.63 -0.31
CA VAL A 111 22.81 -3.23 -1.26
C VAL A 111 22.43 -3.79 -2.61
N VAL A 112 22.20 -2.89 -3.58
CA VAL A 112 21.79 -3.24 -4.95
C VAL A 112 22.92 -2.91 -5.91
N ASP A 113 23.33 -3.90 -6.70
CA ASP A 113 24.32 -3.77 -7.76
C ASP A 113 23.76 -4.37 -9.04
N GLY A 114 23.18 -3.51 -9.89
CA GLY A 114 22.53 -3.92 -11.13
C GLY A 114 21.38 -4.89 -10.90
N ASP A 115 21.54 -6.13 -11.38
CA ASP A 115 20.54 -7.21 -11.25
C ASP A 115 20.80 -8.11 -10.05
N LYS A 116 21.73 -7.76 -9.17
CA LYS A 116 22.03 -8.47 -7.94
C LYS A 116 21.79 -7.58 -6.74
N ALA A 117 21.36 -8.18 -5.64
CA ALA A 117 21.23 -7.47 -4.38
C ALA A 117 21.51 -8.39 -3.20
N THR A 118 21.91 -7.78 -2.09
CA THR A 118 22.01 -8.42 -0.77
C THR A 118 21.26 -7.58 0.25
N ALA A 119 20.69 -8.23 1.26
CA ALA A 119 20.05 -7.53 2.37
C ALA A 119 20.04 -8.39 3.61
N GLN A 120 19.96 -7.75 4.78
CA GLN A 120 19.71 -8.42 6.05
C GLN A 120 18.21 -8.68 6.18
N VAL A 121 17.81 -9.94 6.23
CA VAL A 121 16.41 -10.33 6.42
C VAL A 121 16.23 -10.89 7.81
N THR A 122 15.29 -10.30 8.54
CA THR A 122 14.87 -10.78 9.85
C THR A 122 13.53 -11.49 9.68
N PHE A 123 13.43 -12.69 10.19
CA PHE A 123 12.24 -13.52 10.21
C PHE A 123 12.11 -14.26 11.53
N SER A 124 10.91 -14.67 11.85
CA SER A 124 10.60 -15.44 13.06
C SER A 124 10.12 -16.83 12.69
N VAL A 125 10.57 -17.84 13.46
CA VAL A 125 10.10 -19.23 13.35
C VAL A 125 9.56 -19.62 14.71
N ASP A 126 8.28 -19.93 14.79
CA ASP A 126 7.60 -20.28 16.05
C ASP A 126 7.86 -19.25 17.17
N GLY A 127 7.96 -17.96 16.80
CA GLY A 127 8.23 -16.85 17.69
C GLY A 127 9.70 -16.59 18.00
N ALA A 128 10.62 -17.44 17.57
CA ALA A 128 12.06 -17.21 17.68
C ALA A 128 12.57 -16.41 16.48
N GLN A 129 13.12 -15.22 16.73
CA GLN A 129 13.62 -14.33 15.70
C GLN A 129 15.04 -14.73 15.25
N SER A 130 15.26 -14.69 13.94
CA SER A 130 16.55 -14.94 13.30
C SER A 130 16.83 -13.88 12.23
N THR A 131 18.09 -13.48 12.07
CA THR A 131 18.52 -12.55 11.04
C THR A 131 19.66 -13.18 10.25
N SER A 132 19.58 -13.10 8.92
CA SER A 132 20.62 -13.56 8.02
C SER A 132 20.72 -12.70 6.76
N THR A 133 21.88 -12.75 6.10
CA THR A 133 22.07 -12.06 4.82
C THR A 133 21.48 -12.91 3.70
N TRP A 134 20.61 -12.31 2.91
CA TRP A 134 19.98 -12.96 1.76
C TRP A 134 20.55 -12.39 0.47
N HIS A 135 20.68 -13.26 -0.53
CA HIS A 135 21.09 -12.88 -1.89
C HIS A 135 19.88 -12.90 -2.81
N PHE A 136 19.78 -11.87 -3.63
CA PHE A 136 18.70 -11.71 -4.59
C PHE A 136 19.24 -11.50 -6.00
N THR A 137 18.51 -11.96 -6.99
CA THR A 137 18.77 -11.68 -8.40
C THR A 137 17.49 -11.18 -9.06
N LYS A 138 17.63 -10.22 -9.96
CA LYS A 138 16.53 -9.64 -10.71
C LYS A 138 16.38 -10.36 -12.05
N GLU A 139 15.25 -11.00 -12.26
CA GLU A 139 14.88 -11.64 -13.50
C GLU A 139 13.54 -11.10 -14.00
N ASN A 140 13.44 -10.68 -15.25
CA ASN A 140 12.22 -10.12 -15.84
C ASN A 140 11.58 -9.01 -14.97
N SER A 141 12.39 -8.08 -14.47
CA SER A 141 12.00 -6.97 -13.58
C SER A 141 11.49 -7.38 -12.20
N ARG A 142 11.68 -8.63 -11.81
CA ARG A 142 11.25 -9.20 -10.54
C ARG A 142 12.45 -9.68 -9.74
N TRP A 143 12.49 -9.38 -8.44
CA TRP A 143 13.52 -9.91 -7.56
C TRP A 143 13.17 -11.33 -7.09
N LEU A 144 14.14 -12.22 -7.13
CA LEU A 144 14.06 -13.61 -6.71
C LEU A 144 15.13 -13.90 -5.67
N VAL A 145 14.83 -14.77 -4.70
CA VAL A 145 15.78 -15.19 -3.67
C VAL A 145 16.71 -16.28 -4.21
N CYS A 146 18.03 -16.11 -4.00
CA CYS A 146 19.05 -17.03 -4.52
C CYS A 146 19.79 -17.82 -3.42
N GLY A 147 19.65 -17.48 -2.16
CA GLY A 147 20.33 -18.15 -1.08
C GLY A 147 20.82 -17.19 0.01
N SER A 148 21.65 -17.66 0.88
CA SER A 148 22.32 -16.92 1.96
C SER A 148 23.84 -17.02 1.85
#